data_9e8b3fdc653a80c79e7cafa37dec8378
#
_entry.id   9e8b3fdc653a80c79e7cafa37dec8378
#
_cell.length_a   1.000
_cell.length_b   1.000
_cell.length_c   1.000
_cell.angle_alpha   90.00
_cell.angle_beta   90.00
_cell.angle_gamma   90.00
#
_symmetry.space_group_name_H-M   'P 1'
#
loop_
_entity.id
_entity.type
_entity.pdbx_description
1 polymer ?
#
loop_
_entity_poly.entity_id
_entity_poly.type
_entity_poly.pdbx_seq_one_letter_code
_entity_poly.pdbx_strand_id
1 'polypeptide(L)'
;MKKLLSFVLFAAMATMLVSCGKSEPRTVAEKSIDCAIKQDYHGYFDCIYFPADKQEEKEAYINMIEAKVKKAKEKGDVSEKVPVSYEFVSENINEDEGTAEEIFNIKYPSGKMEQTSVNVKKEEDGKWYIQNKK
;
A
#
# COMPACT_ATOMS: atom_id res chain seq x y z
N MET A 1 -29.51 12.60 3.71
CA MET A 1 -30.33 11.48 3.29
C MET A 1 -29.78 10.79 2.05
N LYS A 2 -29.37 11.51 1.02
CA LYS A 2 -28.68 10.91 -0.14
C LYS A 2 -27.40 10.18 0.24
N LYS A 3 -26.71 10.65 1.26
CA LYS A 3 -25.50 10.00 1.79
C LYS A 3 -25.77 8.66 2.44
N LEU A 4 -26.93 8.47 3.05
CA LEU A 4 -27.32 7.21 3.66
C LEU A 4 -27.67 6.14 2.61
N LEU A 5 -28.32 6.52 1.54
CA LEU A 5 -28.62 5.65 0.41
C LEU A 5 -27.36 5.20 -0.32
N SER A 6 -26.42 6.13 -0.51
CA SER A 6 -25.13 5.84 -1.10
C SER A 6 -24.32 4.87 -0.24
N PHE A 7 -24.43 5.01 1.07
CA PHE A 7 -23.73 4.16 2.02
C PHE A 7 -24.30 2.73 2.01
N VAL A 8 -25.60 2.59 1.91
CA VAL A 8 -26.25 1.27 1.85
C VAL A 8 -25.92 0.54 0.55
N LEU A 9 -25.89 1.27 -0.56
CA LEU A 9 -25.49 0.72 -1.85
C LEU A 9 -24.04 0.25 -1.82
N PHE A 10 -23.21 1.01 -1.14
CA PHE A 10 -21.80 0.69 -0.97
C PHE A 10 -21.59 -0.58 -0.15
N ALA A 11 -22.36 -0.72 0.94
CA ALA A 11 -22.29 -1.93 1.76
C ALA A 11 -22.69 -3.19 0.96
N ALA A 12 -23.64 -3.06 0.05
CA ALA A 12 -24.05 -4.15 -0.83
C ALA A 12 -22.97 -4.53 -1.84
N MET A 13 -22.23 -3.53 -2.35
CA MET A 13 -21.09 -3.78 -3.25
C MET A 13 -19.90 -4.38 -2.51
N ALA A 14 -19.67 -3.94 -1.27
CA ALA A 14 -18.62 -4.49 -0.43
C ALA A 14 -18.86 -5.99 -0.15
N THR A 15 -20.11 -6.39 -0.04
CA THR A 15 -20.43 -7.81 0.17
C THR A 15 -20.15 -8.66 -1.06
N MET A 16 -20.29 -8.11 -2.25
CA MET A 16 -19.91 -8.83 -3.47
C MET A 16 -18.41 -8.98 -3.61
N LEU A 17 -17.64 -7.98 -3.18
CA LEU A 17 -16.19 -8.04 -3.19
C LEU A 17 -15.66 -9.03 -2.16
N VAL A 18 -16.36 -9.25 -1.07
CA VAL A 18 -15.99 -10.25 -0.06
C VAL A 18 -16.05 -11.66 -0.62
N SER A 19 -16.97 -11.95 -1.54
CA SER A 19 -17.03 -13.27 -2.19
C SER A 19 -15.84 -13.52 -3.10
N CYS A 20 -15.18 -12.47 -3.60
CA CYS A 20 -13.95 -12.53 -4.38
C CYS A 20 -12.70 -12.29 -3.54
N GLY A 21 -12.84 -12.10 -2.22
CA GLY A 21 -11.75 -11.80 -1.30
C GLY A 21 -11.61 -10.33 -1.01
N LYS A 22 -10.42 -9.78 -1.19
CA LYS A 22 -10.08 -8.42 -0.80
C LYS A 22 -10.45 -7.40 -1.88
N SER A 23 -10.75 -6.16 -1.46
CA SER A 23 -10.94 -5.05 -2.40
C SER A 23 -9.65 -4.75 -3.17
N GLU A 24 -9.76 -4.10 -4.33
CA GLU A 24 -8.57 -3.72 -5.10
C GLU A 24 -7.65 -2.78 -4.32
N PRO A 25 -8.15 -1.70 -3.67
CA PRO A 25 -7.28 -0.86 -2.85
C PRO A 25 -6.55 -1.62 -1.74
N ARG A 26 -7.25 -2.50 -1.04
CA ARG A 26 -6.65 -3.33 -0.01
C ARG A 26 -5.57 -4.24 -0.57
N THR A 27 -5.82 -4.84 -1.72
CA THR A 27 -4.87 -5.73 -2.40
C THR A 27 -3.56 -5.00 -2.71
N VAL A 28 -3.65 -3.77 -3.23
CA VAL A 28 -2.48 -2.95 -3.53
C VAL A 28 -1.72 -2.58 -2.25
N ALA A 29 -2.44 -2.17 -1.21
CA ALA A 29 -1.84 -1.81 0.07
C ALA A 29 -1.12 -3.01 0.70
N GLU A 30 -1.75 -4.18 0.71
CA GLU A 30 -1.13 -5.40 1.25
C GLU A 30 0.09 -5.82 0.43
N LYS A 31 0.00 -5.72 -0.89
CA LYS A 31 1.14 -6.02 -1.77
C LYS A 31 2.34 -5.13 -1.43
N SER A 32 2.12 -3.85 -1.16
CA SER A 32 3.20 -2.95 -0.80
C SER A 32 3.87 -3.35 0.51
N ILE A 33 3.09 -3.77 1.50
CA ILE A 33 3.62 -4.22 2.79
C ILE A 33 4.37 -5.55 2.61
N ASP A 34 3.81 -6.50 1.86
CA ASP A 34 4.48 -7.77 1.56
C ASP A 34 5.83 -7.54 0.87
N CYS A 35 5.87 -6.62 -0.10
CA CYS A 35 7.11 -6.26 -0.77
C CYS A 35 8.12 -5.63 0.19
N ALA A 36 7.67 -4.81 1.13
CA ALA A 36 8.54 -4.24 2.16
C ALA A 36 9.12 -5.33 3.06
N ILE A 37 8.29 -6.29 3.47
CA ILE A 37 8.73 -7.43 4.30
C ILE A 37 9.80 -8.25 3.56
N LYS A 38 9.56 -8.54 2.28
CA LYS A 38 10.47 -9.32 1.44
C LYS A 38 11.65 -8.50 0.90
N GLN A 39 11.63 -7.20 1.12
CA GLN A 39 12.61 -6.25 0.56
C GLN A 39 12.64 -6.31 -0.97
N ASP A 40 11.48 -6.54 -1.57
CA ASP A 40 11.29 -6.50 -3.02
C ASP A 40 10.91 -5.08 -3.43
N TYR A 41 11.92 -4.27 -3.75
CA TYR A 41 11.71 -2.86 -4.07
C TYR A 41 11.11 -2.64 -5.45
N HIS A 42 11.37 -3.51 -6.41
CA HIS A 42 10.69 -3.47 -7.70
C HIS A 42 9.19 -3.66 -7.55
N GLY A 43 8.79 -4.68 -6.79
CA GLY A 43 7.38 -4.93 -6.50
C GLY A 43 6.73 -3.80 -5.73
N TYR A 44 7.45 -3.21 -4.76
CA TYR A 44 6.97 -2.07 -3.99
C TYR A 44 6.70 -0.86 -4.89
N PHE A 45 7.65 -0.51 -5.76
CA PHE A 45 7.51 0.64 -6.67
C PHE A 45 6.47 0.39 -7.75
N ASP A 46 6.15 -0.88 -8.07
CA ASP A 46 5.03 -1.20 -8.96
C ASP A 46 3.67 -0.84 -8.34
N CYS A 47 3.61 -0.69 -7.03
CA CYS A 47 2.42 -0.22 -6.32
C CYS A 47 2.28 1.30 -6.35
N ILE A 48 3.27 2.03 -6.87
CA ILE A 48 3.28 3.48 -6.98
C ILE A 48 3.10 3.87 -8.44
N TYR A 49 2.26 4.87 -8.70
CA TYR A 49 2.03 5.33 -10.06
C TYR A 49 3.19 6.14 -10.60
N PHE A 50 3.73 5.69 -11.73
CA PHE A 50 4.70 6.42 -12.53
C PHE A 50 4.17 6.50 -13.96
N PRO A 51 3.94 7.71 -14.51
CA PRO A 51 3.55 7.87 -15.92
C PRO A 51 4.59 7.26 -16.86
N ALA A 52 4.18 6.99 -18.09
CA ALA A 52 5.05 6.34 -19.08
C ALA A 52 6.37 7.12 -19.33
N ASP A 53 6.32 8.45 -19.23
CA ASP A 53 7.49 9.32 -19.39
C ASP A 53 8.38 9.40 -18.15
N LYS A 54 7.98 8.76 -17.04
CA LYS A 54 8.72 8.76 -15.77
C LYS A 54 9.29 7.40 -15.38
N GLN A 55 9.37 6.46 -16.32
CA GLN A 55 9.88 5.13 -16.03
C GLN A 55 11.37 5.13 -15.68
N GLU A 56 12.15 6.00 -16.30
CA GLU A 56 13.57 6.16 -15.95
C GLU A 56 13.75 6.66 -14.53
N GLU A 57 12.88 7.57 -14.10
CA GLU A 57 12.88 8.10 -12.74
C GLU A 57 12.54 7.01 -11.73
N LYS A 58 11.58 6.14 -12.06
CA LYS A 58 11.23 4.96 -11.26
C LYS A 58 12.44 4.06 -11.05
N GLU A 59 13.15 3.72 -12.12
CA GLU A 59 14.35 2.87 -12.04
C GLU A 59 15.45 3.51 -11.20
N ALA A 60 15.62 4.83 -11.33
CA ALA A 60 16.61 5.57 -10.54
C ALA A 60 16.28 5.50 -9.04
N TYR A 61 15.00 5.63 -8.67
CA TYR A 61 14.58 5.49 -7.27
C TYR A 61 14.82 4.09 -6.73
N ILE A 62 14.49 3.07 -7.53
CA ILE A 62 14.70 1.67 -7.13
C ILE A 62 16.19 1.43 -6.86
N ASN A 63 17.04 1.83 -7.78
CA ASN A 63 18.50 1.67 -7.66
C ASN A 63 19.06 2.40 -6.43
N MET A 64 18.54 3.60 -6.17
CA MET A 64 18.96 4.39 -5.01
C MET A 64 18.58 3.71 -3.69
N ILE A 65 17.37 3.19 -3.60
CA ILE A 65 16.87 2.50 -2.40
C ILE A 65 17.65 1.20 -2.18
N GLU A 66 17.86 0.43 -3.23
CA GLU A 66 18.64 -0.81 -3.14
C GLU A 66 20.06 -0.56 -2.66
N ALA A 67 20.69 0.50 -3.15
CA ALA A 67 22.04 0.89 -2.72
C ALA A 67 22.06 1.29 -1.24
N LYS A 68 21.08 2.07 -0.79
CA LYS A 68 20.96 2.46 0.63
C LYS A 68 20.73 1.25 1.54
N VAL A 69 19.89 0.34 1.12
CA VAL A 69 19.60 -0.87 1.88
C VAL A 69 20.83 -1.77 1.97
N LYS A 70 21.55 -1.92 0.88
CA LYS A 70 22.79 -2.69 0.87
C LYS A 70 23.81 -2.13 1.85
N LYS A 71 24.00 -0.79 1.87
CA LYS A 71 24.89 -0.13 2.82
C LYS A 71 24.43 -0.31 4.26
N ALA A 72 23.12 -0.23 4.51
CA ALA A 72 22.57 -0.40 5.84
C ALA A 72 22.73 -1.83 6.34
N LYS A 73 22.58 -2.84 5.46
CA LYS A 73 22.83 -4.24 5.78
C LYS A 73 24.29 -4.49 6.17
N GLU A 74 25.22 -3.86 5.48
CA GLU A 74 26.65 -3.95 5.79
C GLU A 74 26.96 -3.39 7.17
N LYS A 75 26.17 -2.42 7.62
CA LYS A 75 26.29 -1.79 8.96
C LYS A 75 25.45 -2.46 10.05
N GLY A 76 24.62 -3.45 9.70
CA GLY A 76 23.73 -4.15 10.62
C GLY A 76 22.51 -3.36 11.06
N ASP A 77 22.19 -2.25 10.41
CA ASP A 77 21.13 -1.32 10.84
C ASP A 77 19.73 -1.62 10.29
N VAL A 78 19.58 -2.57 9.39
CA VAL A 78 18.32 -2.73 8.64
C VAL A 78 17.27 -3.55 9.37
N SER A 79 17.67 -4.47 10.22
CA SER A 79 16.78 -5.50 10.75
C SER A 79 15.61 -4.98 11.57
N GLU A 80 15.76 -3.85 12.26
CA GLU A 80 14.72 -3.32 13.16
C GLU A 80 13.67 -2.47 12.43
N LYS A 81 13.96 -1.98 11.23
CA LYS A 81 13.07 -1.10 10.47
C LYS A 81 12.22 -1.84 9.45
N VAL A 82 12.53 -3.11 9.17
CA VAL A 82 11.77 -3.94 8.23
C VAL A 82 10.65 -4.64 8.99
N PRO A 83 9.39 -4.45 8.56
CA PRO A 83 8.29 -5.13 9.22
C PRO A 83 8.40 -6.65 9.05
N VAL A 84 7.92 -7.40 10.04
CA VAL A 84 7.91 -8.87 10.00
C VAL A 84 6.54 -9.44 9.67
N SER A 85 5.48 -8.73 10.02
CA SER A 85 4.12 -9.14 9.73
C SER A 85 3.17 -7.95 9.81
N TYR A 86 1.95 -8.15 9.35
CA TYR A 86 0.92 -7.14 9.45
C TYR A 86 -0.45 -7.79 9.67
N GLU A 87 -1.38 -7.00 10.16
CA GLU A 87 -2.77 -7.39 10.36
C GLU A 87 -3.66 -6.28 9.82
N PHE A 88 -4.63 -6.65 8.97
CA PHE A 88 -5.60 -5.69 8.45
C PHE A 88 -6.56 -5.26 9.58
N VAL A 89 -6.80 -3.96 9.70
CA VAL A 89 -7.70 -3.39 10.70
C VAL A 89 -9.01 -2.94 10.08
N SER A 90 -8.93 -2.02 9.11
CA SER A 90 -10.12 -1.45 8.48
C SER A 90 -9.78 -0.77 7.16
N GLU A 91 -10.81 -0.48 6.37
CA GLU A 91 -10.67 0.31 5.16
C GLU A 91 -11.78 1.34 5.04
N ASN A 92 -11.48 2.43 4.40
CA ASN A 92 -12.43 3.48 4.08
C ASN A 92 -12.22 3.88 2.62
N ILE A 93 -13.16 3.46 1.76
CA ILE A 93 -13.07 3.73 0.32
C ILE A 93 -14.01 4.88 -0.04
N ASN A 94 -13.50 5.88 -0.75
CA ASN A 94 -14.28 6.95 -1.32
C ASN A 94 -14.27 6.80 -2.84
N GLU A 95 -15.32 6.18 -3.39
CA GLU A 95 -15.40 5.91 -4.82
C GLU A 95 -15.55 7.17 -5.65
N ASP A 96 -16.21 8.20 -5.13
CA ASP A 96 -16.41 9.47 -5.84
C ASP A 96 -15.08 10.17 -6.12
N GLU A 97 -14.15 10.10 -5.17
CA GLU A 97 -12.82 10.69 -5.31
C GLU A 97 -11.79 9.70 -5.85
N GLY A 98 -12.13 8.43 -5.92
CA GLY A 98 -11.19 7.39 -6.32
C GLY A 98 -10.04 7.24 -5.33
N THR A 99 -10.33 7.34 -4.04
CA THR A 99 -9.33 7.22 -2.96
C THR A 99 -9.76 6.19 -1.94
N ALA A 100 -8.79 5.65 -1.22
CA ALA A 100 -9.05 4.72 -0.14
C ALA A 100 -7.97 4.85 0.93
N GLU A 101 -8.37 4.60 2.17
CA GLU A 101 -7.45 4.51 3.31
C GLU A 101 -7.52 3.10 3.85
N GLU A 102 -6.39 2.43 3.86
CA GLU A 102 -6.26 1.06 4.36
C GLU A 102 -5.45 1.11 5.66
N ILE A 103 -6.02 0.61 6.75
CA ILE A 103 -5.38 0.66 8.06
C ILE A 103 -4.90 -0.72 8.47
N PHE A 104 -3.65 -0.79 8.88
CA PHE A 104 -2.98 -2.01 9.31
C PHE A 104 -2.26 -1.83 10.64
N ASN A 105 -2.18 -2.90 11.40
CA ASN A 105 -1.23 -3.01 12.49
C ASN A 105 0.01 -3.71 11.95
N ILE A 106 1.15 -3.05 12.02
CA ILE A 106 2.41 -3.56 11.49
C ILE A 106 3.32 -3.94 12.65
N LYS A 107 3.82 -5.17 12.63
CA LYS A 107 4.72 -5.69 13.64
C LYS A 107 6.16 -5.61 13.16
N TYR A 108 7.04 -5.14 14.03
CA TYR A 108 8.48 -5.02 13.80
C TYR A 108 9.25 -6.06 14.61
N PRO A 109 10.52 -6.34 14.24
CA PRO A 109 11.32 -7.36 14.92
C PRO A 109 11.47 -7.16 16.45
N SER A 110 11.43 -5.92 16.90
CA SER A 110 11.47 -5.59 18.34
C SER A 110 10.21 -6.04 19.11
N GLY A 111 9.19 -6.52 18.41
CA GLY A 111 7.88 -6.80 18.99
C GLY A 111 6.95 -5.60 19.00
N LYS A 112 7.42 -4.43 18.61
CA LYS A 112 6.62 -3.22 18.53
C LYS A 112 5.56 -3.35 17.46
N MET A 113 4.33 -2.92 17.79
CA MET A 113 3.21 -2.83 16.85
C MET A 113 2.91 -1.36 16.57
N GLU A 114 2.80 -1.00 15.31
CA GLU A 114 2.39 0.35 14.91
C GLU A 114 1.16 0.28 14.01
N GLN A 115 0.15 1.10 14.32
CA GLN A 115 -0.98 1.27 13.42
C GLN A 115 -0.59 2.25 12.33
N THR A 116 -0.69 1.80 11.08
CA THR A 116 -0.26 2.55 9.92
C THR A 116 -1.41 2.68 8.93
N SER A 117 -1.56 3.86 8.36
CA SER A 117 -2.53 4.13 7.31
C SER A 117 -1.81 4.15 5.97
N VAL A 118 -2.30 3.34 5.02
CA VAL A 118 -1.82 3.33 3.65
C VAL A 118 -2.90 3.98 2.77
N ASN A 119 -2.56 5.10 2.14
CA ASN A 119 -3.49 5.80 1.27
C ASN A 119 -3.29 5.33 -0.16
N VAL A 120 -4.39 5.01 -0.82
CA VAL A 120 -4.41 4.46 -2.18
C VAL A 120 -5.30 5.34 -3.04
N LYS A 121 -4.90 5.52 -4.29
CA LYS A 121 -5.64 6.35 -5.25
C LYS A 121 -5.79 5.62 -6.57
N LYS A 122 -6.96 5.76 -7.18
CA LYS A 122 -7.21 5.25 -8.52
C LYS A 122 -6.69 6.27 -9.54
N GLU A 123 -5.82 5.81 -10.43
CA GLU A 123 -5.19 6.65 -11.44
C GLU A 123 -5.91 6.55 -12.81
N GLU A 124 -5.41 7.29 -13.77
CA GLU A 124 -6.00 7.39 -15.12
C GLU A 124 -6.16 6.05 -15.83
N ASP A 125 -5.30 5.09 -15.55
CA ASP A 125 -5.36 3.75 -16.14
C ASP A 125 -6.43 2.85 -15.52
N GLY A 126 -7.19 3.36 -14.55
CA GLY A 126 -8.22 2.60 -13.84
C GLY A 126 -7.70 1.70 -12.74
N LYS A 127 -6.41 1.71 -12.49
CA LYS A 127 -5.77 0.90 -11.44
C LYS A 127 -5.52 1.71 -10.18
N TRP A 128 -5.45 1.02 -9.05
CA TRP A 128 -5.18 1.63 -7.76
C TRP A 128 -3.68 1.59 -7.46
N TYR A 129 -3.18 2.70 -6.91
CA TYR A 129 -1.77 2.85 -6.55
C TYR A 129 -1.65 3.50 -5.18
N ILE A 130 -0.54 3.24 -4.51
CA ILE A 130 -0.22 3.90 -3.24
C ILE A 130 0.03 5.37 -3.50
N GLN A 131 -0.59 6.21 -2.68
CA GLN A 131 -0.40 7.64 -2.72
C GLN A 131 0.73 8.03 -1.76
N ASN A 132 1.82 8.54 -2.32
CA ASN A 132 2.90 9.08 -1.50
C ASN A 132 2.45 10.39 -0.88
N LYS A 133 2.43 10.44 0.44
CA LYS A 133 2.33 11.70 1.14
C LYS A 133 3.71 12.35 1.16
N LYS A 134 3.76 13.57 0.67
CA LYS A 134 4.95 14.39 0.82
C LYS A 134 5.10 14.86 2.26
#